data_dc2b7a6320c3aba7f3f385b5a2bd6b0d
#
_entry.id   dc2b7a6320c3aba7f3f385b5a2bd6b0d
#
_cell.length_a   1.000
_cell.length_b   1.000
_cell.length_c   1.000
_cell.angle_alpha   90.00
_cell.angle_beta   90.00
_cell.angle_gamma   90.00
#
_symmetry.space_group_name_H-M   'P 1'
#
loop_
_entity.id
_entity.type
_entity.pdbx_description
1 polymer ?
#
loop_
_entity_poly.entity_id
_entity_poly.type
_entity_poly.pdbx_seq_one_letter_code
_entity_poly.pdbx_strand_id
1 'polypeptide(L)'
;MSFAEELRARAARTPRRVVLAEGGDPRVAEAARRLADEKIAIPIVVGGAGIDPAKDPRLSRVATLLRERRPDRVRDGIEALDLATDPVRFAAGLVALGEADAAVAGATHTTAHVIRAALWAIGTAPGHDTLSSAFYMALPDGRVLTFTDCAVVADPTPEQLARIALAAAEDRCRLVGDAPRVAFLSYSTRGSAGGPSVDKVRVATEAFRTLAPEILADGELQGDAALAAAVAERKAPGSPVGGQANVLVFPDLDAGNIAYKLVQYLAGASAAGPLFQGLLRPMSDLSRGASVDDIITVTAMVAAQATAAGS
;
A
#
# COMPACT_ATOMS: atom_id res chain seq x y z
N MET A 1 22.96 5.46 -0.72
CA MET A 1 21.70 5.77 -1.46
C MET A 1 20.57 5.48 -0.52
N SER A 2 19.61 6.39 -0.37
CA SER A 2 18.43 6.17 0.47
C SER A 2 17.48 5.17 -0.20
N PHE A 3 16.57 4.56 0.57
CA PHE A 3 15.56 3.66 0.04
C PHE A 3 14.71 4.30 -1.08
N ALA A 4 14.33 5.57 -0.91
CA ALA A 4 13.58 6.31 -1.93
C ALA A 4 14.39 6.52 -3.23
N GLU A 5 15.69 6.81 -3.12
CA GLU A 5 16.57 6.94 -4.29
C GLU A 5 16.75 5.61 -5.02
N GLU A 6 16.87 4.50 -4.30
CA GLU A 6 16.95 3.15 -4.89
C GLU A 6 15.68 2.77 -5.63
N LEU A 7 14.50 3.07 -5.06
CA LEU A 7 13.21 2.84 -5.72
C LEU A 7 13.08 3.65 -7.01
N ARG A 8 13.43 4.95 -6.96
CA ARG A 8 13.40 5.84 -8.13
C ARG A 8 14.35 5.35 -9.22
N ALA A 9 15.57 4.97 -8.85
CA ALA A 9 16.55 4.43 -9.79
C ALA A 9 16.09 3.11 -10.44
N ARG A 10 15.40 2.25 -9.69
CA ARG A 10 14.82 1.02 -10.24
C ARG A 10 13.66 1.31 -11.18
N ALA A 11 12.73 2.18 -10.79
CA ALA A 11 11.61 2.58 -11.63
C ALA A 11 12.09 3.19 -12.96
N ALA A 12 13.16 3.99 -12.94
CA ALA A 12 13.74 4.60 -14.12
C ALA A 12 14.36 3.60 -15.14
N ARG A 13 14.64 2.35 -14.74
CA ARG A 13 15.11 1.31 -15.68
C ARG A 13 14.01 0.79 -16.60
N THR A 14 12.76 0.82 -16.14
CA THR A 14 11.60 0.35 -16.90
C THR A 14 10.40 1.25 -16.56
N PRO A 15 10.37 2.49 -17.09
CA PRO A 15 9.34 3.45 -16.76
C PRO A 15 7.94 2.94 -17.10
N ARG A 16 7.02 3.02 -16.15
CA ARG A 16 5.63 2.60 -16.28
C ARG A 16 4.72 3.79 -16.51
N ARG A 17 3.59 3.56 -17.18
CA ARG A 17 2.53 4.56 -17.36
C ARG A 17 1.77 4.68 -16.04
N VAL A 18 1.93 5.80 -15.36
CA VAL A 18 1.26 6.04 -14.06
C VAL A 18 0.33 7.23 -14.14
N VAL A 19 -0.95 7.00 -13.80
CA VAL A 19 -1.93 8.08 -13.74
C VAL A 19 -1.78 8.86 -12.43
N LEU A 20 -1.67 10.17 -12.54
CA LEU A 20 -1.75 11.12 -11.43
C LEU A 20 -3.11 11.82 -11.50
N ALA A 21 -4.01 11.50 -10.57
CA ALA A 21 -5.44 11.81 -10.70
C ALA A 21 -5.83 13.27 -10.42
N GLU A 22 -4.90 14.09 -9.89
CA GLU A 22 -5.24 15.41 -9.32
C GLU A 22 -4.33 16.51 -9.89
N GLY A 23 -4.23 16.57 -11.23
CA GLY A 23 -3.35 17.49 -11.95
C GLY A 23 -3.65 19.00 -11.75
N GLY A 24 -4.76 19.33 -11.09
CA GLY A 24 -5.06 20.70 -10.62
C GLY A 24 -4.26 21.11 -9.39
N ASP A 25 -3.68 20.17 -8.63
CA ASP A 25 -2.80 20.46 -7.51
C ASP A 25 -1.38 20.76 -8.03
N PRO A 26 -0.77 21.89 -7.65
CA PRO A 26 0.57 22.28 -8.13
C PRO A 26 1.66 21.28 -7.74
N ARG A 27 1.52 20.56 -6.62
CA ARG A 27 2.48 19.52 -6.20
C ARG A 27 2.43 18.33 -7.14
N VAL A 28 1.23 17.93 -7.58
CA VAL A 28 1.02 16.83 -8.53
C VAL A 28 1.56 17.20 -9.91
N ALA A 29 1.30 18.44 -10.37
CA ALA A 29 1.83 18.93 -11.63
C ALA A 29 3.37 18.97 -11.64
N GLU A 30 3.99 19.45 -10.57
CA GLU A 30 5.45 19.46 -10.43
C GLU A 30 6.04 18.05 -10.33
N ALA A 31 5.40 17.17 -9.57
CA ALA A 31 5.80 15.76 -9.50
C ALA A 31 5.75 15.09 -10.88
N ALA A 32 4.68 15.33 -11.66
CA ALA A 32 4.54 14.81 -13.02
C ALA A 32 5.69 15.25 -13.93
N ARG A 33 6.03 16.54 -13.87
CA ARG A 33 7.16 17.08 -14.65
C ARG A 33 8.46 16.38 -14.27
N ARG A 34 8.79 16.28 -12.96
CA ARG A 34 10.01 15.63 -12.49
C ARG A 34 10.05 14.14 -12.80
N LEU A 35 8.93 13.42 -12.67
CA LEU A 35 8.84 12.00 -13.04
C LEU A 35 9.18 11.76 -14.51
N ALA A 36 8.75 12.66 -15.41
CA ALA A 36 9.07 12.59 -16.83
C ALA A 36 10.53 12.96 -17.11
N ASP A 37 11.02 14.08 -16.57
CA ASP A 37 12.38 14.59 -16.76
C ASP A 37 13.43 13.58 -16.25
N GLU A 38 13.20 12.99 -15.07
CA GLU A 38 14.06 11.99 -14.42
C GLU A 38 13.79 10.55 -14.96
N LYS A 39 12.85 10.39 -15.89
CA LYS A 39 12.43 9.11 -16.51
C LYS A 39 11.98 8.05 -15.48
N ILE A 40 11.51 8.46 -14.32
CA ILE A 40 11.05 7.54 -13.26
C ILE A 40 9.74 6.85 -13.68
N ALA A 41 8.86 7.58 -14.35
CA ALA A 41 7.61 7.08 -14.89
C ALA A 41 7.21 7.82 -16.17
N ILE A 42 6.22 7.31 -16.88
CA ILE A 42 5.51 8.00 -17.96
C ILE A 42 4.19 8.52 -17.35
N PRO A 43 4.15 9.77 -16.87
CA PRO A 43 2.99 10.28 -16.15
C PRO A 43 1.83 10.57 -17.10
N ILE A 44 0.63 10.15 -16.70
CA ILE A 44 -0.65 10.48 -17.32
C ILE A 44 -1.40 11.37 -16.32
N VAL A 45 -1.43 12.67 -16.57
CA VAL A 45 -2.04 13.64 -15.65
C VAL A 45 -3.53 13.79 -15.97
N VAL A 46 -4.38 13.61 -14.96
CA VAL A 46 -5.84 13.81 -15.03
C VAL A 46 -6.22 15.06 -14.23
N GLY A 47 -6.99 15.94 -14.85
CA GLY A 47 -7.36 17.24 -14.27
C GLY A 47 -6.32 18.34 -14.51
N GLY A 48 -6.66 19.58 -14.15
CA GLY A 48 -5.82 20.74 -14.39
C GLY A 48 -5.56 20.99 -15.88
N ALA A 49 -4.29 21.10 -16.26
CA ALA A 49 -3.88 21.21 -17.66
C ALA A 49 -3.77 19.85 -18.38
N GLY A 50 -4.01 18.74 -17.68
CA GLY A 50 -3.97 17.40 -18.23
C GLY A 50 -5.30 16.97 -18.86
N ILE A 51 -5.60 15.66 -18.76
CA ILE A 51 -6.81 15.06 -19.31
C ILE A 51 -8.04 15.55 -18.54
N ASP A 52 -9.03 16.10 -19.26
CA ASP A 52 -10.38 16.33 -18.73
C ASP A 52 -11.21 15.07 -18.95
N PRO A 53 -11.59 14.32 -17.89
CA PRO A 53 -12.36 13.08 -18.05
C PRO A 53 -13.66 13.26 -18.84
N ALA A 54 -14.35 14.41 -18.68
CA ALA A 54 -15.60 14.67 -19.36
C ALA A 54 -15.48 14.79 -20.89
N LYS A 55 -14.28 15.05 -21.39
CA LYS A 55 -13.96 15.19 -22.83
C LYS A 55 -13.14 14.05 -23.39
N ASP A 56 -12.69 13.13 -22.56
CA ASP A 56 -11.83 12.04 -22.98
C ASP A 56 -12.64 10.92 -23.68
N PRO A 57 -12.19 10.42 -24.82
CA PRO A 57 -12.91 9.37 -25.56
C PRO A 57 -13.05 8.04 -24.80
N ARG A 58 -12.25 7.84 -23.74
CA ARG A 58 -12.31 6.64 -22.89
C ARG A 58 -13.37 6.74 -21.79
N LEU A 59 -14.02 7.90 -21.59
CA LEU A 59 -15.04 8.11 -20.56
C LEU A 59 -16.14 7.04 -20.59
N SER A 60 -16.70 6.76 -21.79
CA SER A 60 -17.76 5.76 -21.94
C SER A 60 -17.30 4.35 -21.58
N ARG A 61 -16.04 3.99 -21.85
CA ARG A 61 -15.46 2.68 -21.45
C ARG A 61 -15.30 2.57 -19.94
N VAL A 62 -14.86 3.66 -19.29
CA VAL A 62 -14.75 3.70 -17.82
C VAL A 62 -16.13 3.63 -17.18
N ALA A 63 -17.12 4.36 -17.71
CA ALA A 63 -18.50 4.31 -17.24
C ALA A 63 -19.11 2.90 -17.35
N THR A 64 -18.92 2.25 -18.49
CA THR A 64 -19.36 0.85 -18.70
C THR A 64 -18.71 -0.09 -17.68
N LEU A 65 -17.39 0.00 -17.49
CA LEU A 65 -16.66 -0.79 -16.51
C LEU A 65 -17.22 -0.62 -15.08
N LEU A 66 -17.46 0.62 -14.63
CA LEU A 66 -18.00 0.90 -13.30
C LEU A 66 -19.39 0.27 -13.12
N ARG A 67 -20.26 0.38 -14.12
CA ARG A 67 -21.60 -0.20 -14.08
C ARG A 67 -21.58 -1.74 -14.05
N GLU A 68 -20.71 -2.36 -14.84
CA GLU A 68 -20.58 -3.80 -14.88
C GLU A 68 -20.01 -4.38 -13.57
N ARG A 69 -19.04 -3.71 -12.98
CA ARG A 69 -18.41 -4.17 -11.74
C ARG A 69 -19.24 -3.87 -10.49
N ARG A 70 -20.08 -2.83 -10.54
CA ARG A 70 -20.87 -2.37 -9.38
C ARG A 70 -22.34 -2.14 -9.73
N PRO A 71 -23.04 -3.17 -10.28
CA PRO A 71 -24.47 -3.05 -10.60
C PRO A 71 -25.34 -2.80 -9.37
N ASP A 72 -24.82 -3.13 -8.17
CA ASP A 72 -25.43 -2.84 -6.87
C ASP A 72 -25.35 -1.37 -6.44
N ARG A 73 -24.50 -0.57 -7.09
CA ARG A 73 -24.19 0.82 -6.74
C ARG A 73 -24.43 1.82 -7.86
N VAL A 74 -24.37 1.39 -9.11
CA VAL A 74 -24.50 2.23 -10.30
C VAL A 74 -25.80 1.86 -11.01
N ARG A 75 -26.82 2.71 -10.90
CA ARG A 75 -28.19 2.42 -11.30
C ARG A 75 -28.37 2.32 -12.82
N ASP A 76 -27.77 3.26 -13.55
CA ASP A 76 -27.93 3.37 -14.99
C ASP A 76 -26.69 3.96 -15.69
N GLY A 77 -26.79 4.11 -17.02
CA GLY A 77 -25.68 4.63 -17.82
C GLY A 77 -25.40 6.11 -17.62
N ILE A 78 -26.39 6.91 -17.19
CA ILE A 78 -26.24 8.36 -16.94
C ILE A 78 -25.42 8.54 -15.66
N GLU A 79 -25.80 7.82 -14.59
CA GLU A 79 -25.04 7.83 -13.33
C GLU A 79 -23.63 7.27 -13.54
N ALA A 80 -23.46 6.22 -14.36
CA ALA A 80 -22.15 5.68 -14.70
C ALA A 80 -21.24 6.71 -15.37
N LEU A 81 -21.78 7.48 -16.31
CA LEU A 81 -21.04 8.57 -16.99
C LEU A 81 -20.66 9.68 -16.01
N ASP A 82 -21.60 10.12 -15.17
CA ASP A 82 -21.34 11.12 -14.14
C ASP A 82 -20.23 10.66 -13.18
N LEU A 83 -20.33 9.44 -12.65
CA LEU A 83 -19.31 8.87 -11.78
C LEU A 83 -17.94 8.74 -12.45
N ALA A 84 -17.90 8.46 -13.75
CA ALA A 84 -16.67 8.33 -14.51
C ALA A 84 -15.98 9.68 -14.79
N THR A 85 -16.67 10.81 -14.63
CA THR A 85 -16.05 12.15 -14.74
C THR A 85 -15.21 12.51 -13.54
N ASP A 86 -15.38 11.82 -12.40
CA ASP A 86 -14.54 11.98 -11.22
C ASP A 86 -13.09 11.57 -11.53
N PRO A 87 -12.09 12.44 -11.33
CA PRO A 87 -10.71 12.18 -11.76
C PRO A 87 -10.09 10.95 -11.11
N VAL A 88 -10.47 10.64 -9.87
CA VAL A 88 -9.91 9.47 -9.15
C VAL A 88 -10.52 8.17 -9.70
N ARG A 89 -11.84 8.14 -9.95
CA ARG A 89 -12.49 6.98 -10.57
C ARG A 89 -12.05 6.79 -12.03
N PHE A 90 -11.89 7.91 -12.77
CA PHE A 90 -11.35 7.84 -14.13
C PHE A 90 -9.93 7.24 -14.16
N ALA A 91 -9.05 7.70 -13.25
CA ALA A 91 -7.70 7.15 -13.09
C ALA A 91 -7.73 5.65 -12.79
N ALA A 92 -8.53 5.22 -11.81
CA ALA A 92 -8.72 3.81 -11.49
C ALA A 92 -9.28 3.00 -12.68
N GLY A 93 -10.20 3.60 -13.44
CA GLY A 93 -10.75 3.01 -14.67
C GLY A 93 -9.69 2.82 -15.76
N LEU A 94 -8.81 3.79 -15.97
CA LEU A 94 -7.71 3.67 -16.93
C LEU A 94 -6.76 2.50 -16.57
N VAL A 95 -6.46 2.34 -15.28
CA VAL A 95 -5.65 1.20 -14.80
C VAL A 95 -6.39 -0.12 -15.03
N ALA A 96 -7.67 -0.20 -14.69
CA ALA A 96 -8.47 -1.41 -14.86
C ALA A 96 -8.61 -1.84 -16.33
N LEU A 97 -8.70 -0.87 -17.25
CA LEU A 97 -8.77 -1.10 -18.70
C LEU A 97 -7.40 -1.39 -19.35
N GLY A 98 -6.28 -1.32 -18.59
CA GLY A 98 -4.93 -1.53 -19.11
C GLY A 98 -4.39 -0.34 -19.93
N GLU A 99 -5.06 0.81 -19.88
CA GLU A 99 -4.61 2.07 -20.51
C GLU A 99 -3.47 2.72 -19.72
N ALA A 100 -3.30 2.34 -18.46
CA ALA A 100 -2.18 2.68 -17.60
C ALA A 100 -1.76 1.46 -16.77
N ASP A 101 -0.53 1.50 -16.25
CA ASP A 101 0.04 0.39 -15.50
C ASP A 101 -0.25 0.53 -14.00
N ALA A 102 -0.40 1.77 -13.51
CA ALA A 102 -0.71 2.10 -12.12
C ALA A 102 -1.37 3.49 -12.00
N ALA A 103 -1.87 3.83 -10.80
CA ALA A 103 -2.37 5.17 -10.49
C ALA A 103 -1.98 5.63 -9.08
N VAL A 104 -1.91 6.95 -8.90
CA VAL A 104 -1.73 7.64 -7.61
C VAL A 104 -2.77 8.74 -7.49
N ALA A 105 -3.41 8.83 -6.32
CA ALA A 105 -4.41 9.85 -5.98
C ALA A 105 -4.33 10.22 -4.49
N GLY A 106 -5.13 11.17 -4.01
CA GLY A 106 -5.23 11.49 -2.58
C GLY A 106 -4.55 12.79 -2.16
N ALA A 107 -3.92 13.53 -3.09
CA ALA A 107 -3.35 14.85 -2.79
C ALA A 107 -4.43 15.85 -2.33
N THR A 108 -5.65 15.73 -2.85
CA THR A 108 -6.80 16.59 -2.54
C THR A 108 -8.04 15.81 -2.09
N HIS A 109 -8.17 14.54 -2.47
CA HIS A 109 -9.28 13.68 -2.07
C HIS A 109 -8.99 12.93 -0.77
N THR A 110 -10.03 12.40 -0.13
CA THR A 110 -9.90 11.59 1.08
C THR A 110 -9.46 10.17 0.73
N THR A 111 -8.71 9.51 1.63
CA THR A 111 -8.34 8.09 1.52
C THR A 111 -9.56 7.19 1.26
N ALA A 112 -10.69 7.44 1.91
CA ALA A 112 -11.94 6.69 1.68
C ALA A 112 -12.48 6.82 0.24
N HIS A 113 -12.28 7.98 -0.41
CA HIS A 113 -12.64 8.17 -1.81
C HIS A 113 -11.72 7.38 -2.74
N VAL A 114 -10.42 7.44 -2.50
CA VAL A 114 -9.41 6.70 -3.28
C VAL A 114 -9.62 5.19 -3.15
N ILE A 115 -9.82 4.68 -1.92
CA ILE A 115 -10.14 3.27 -1.66
C ILE A 115 -11.38 2.83 -2.45
N ARG A 116 -12.45 3.64 -2.41
CA ARG A 116 -13.69 3.32 -3.12
C ARG A 116 -13.49 3.28 -4.62
N ALA A 117 -12.74 4.22 -5.19
CA ALA A 117 -12.43 4.24 -6.62
C ALA A 117 -11.61 3.00 -7.03
N ALA A 118 -10.58 2.65 -6.25
CA ALA A 118 -9.76 1.47 -6.48
C ALA A 118 -10.59 0.18 -6.44
N LEU A 119 -11.40 -0.03 -5.38
CA LEU A 119 -12.23 -1.23 -5.22
C LEU A 119 -13.35 -1.33 -6.27
N TRP A 120 -13.90 -0.20 -6.73
CA TRP A 120 -14.98 -0.21 -7.72
C TRP A 120 -14.49 -0.47 -9.13
N ALA A 121 -13.34 0.09 -9.50
CA ALA A 121 -12.81 -0.03 -10.85
C ALA A 121 -11.78 -1.16 -11.00
N ILE A 122 -10.86 -1.33 -10.03
CA ILE A 122 -9.77 -2.30 -10.12
C ILE A 122 -10.14 -3.61 -9.43
N GLY A 123 -10.68 -3.52 -8.20
CA GLY A 123 -10.96 -4.69 -7.36
C GLY A 123 -9.71 -5.32 -6.76
N THR A 124 -9.92 -6.37 -5.96
CA THR A 124 -8.85 -7.12 -5.31
C THR A 124 -8.26 -8.20 -6.22
N ALA A 125 -7.00 -8.55 -6.00
CA ALA A 125 -6.33 -9.63 -6.70
C ALA A 125 -6.88 -11.00 -6.25
N PRO A 126 -6.82 -12.04 -7.10
CA PRO A 126 -7.16 -13.41 -6.71
C PRO A 126 -6.35 -13.83 -5.48
N GLY A 127 -7.03 -14.41 -4.49
CA GLY A 127 -6.42 -14.78 -3.21
C GLY A 127 -6.28 -13.65 -2.19
N HIS A 128 -6.51 -12.40 -2.60
CA HIS A 128 -6.55 -11.23 -1.72
C HIS A 128 -7.98 -10.66 -1.69
N ASP A 129 -8.71 -10.90 -0.62
CA ASP A 129 -10.07 -10.37 -0.41
C ASP A 129 -10.10 -9.09 0.45
N THR A 130 -8.93 -8.64 0.87
CA THR A 130 -8.75 -7.50 1.75
C THR A 130 -7.78 -6.50 1.14
N LEU A 131 -8.26 -5.28 0.87
CA LEU A 131 -7.40 -4.13 0.59
C LEU A 131 -6.77 -3.66 1.89
N SER A 132 -5.46 -3.50 1.91
CA SER A 132 -4.69 -2.99 3.04
C SER A 132 -3.65 -1.97 2.59
N SER A 133 -2.82 -1.53 3.52
CA SER A 133 -1.73 -0.60 3.22
C SER A 133 -0.44 -0.96 3.94
N ALA A 134 0.69 -0.51 3.39
CA ALA A 134 1.96 -0.53 4.09
C ALA A 134 2.68 0.82 4.02
N PHE A 135 3.45 1.12 5.06
CA PHE A 135 4.50 2.12 5.06
C PHE A 135 5.87 1.44 5.13
N TYR A 136 6.80 1.92 4.33
CA TYR A 136 8.20 1.50 4.37
C TYR A 136 8.99 2.55 5.15
N MET A 137 9.33 2.19 6.38
CA MET A 137 10.03 3.07 7.33
C MET A 137 11.54 2.91 7.14
N ALA A 138 12.16 3.84 6.42
CA ALA A 138 13.62 3.86 6.26
C ALA A 138 14.24 4.58 7.48
N LEU A 139 14.94 3.81 8.31
CA LEU A 139 15.57 4.29 9.53
C LEU A 139 16.94 4.94 9.25
N PRO A 140 17.42 5.85 10.14
CA PRO A 140 18.74 6.48 9.99
C PRO A 140 19.92 5.49 9.97
N ASP A 141 19.74 4.29 10.54
CA ASP A 141 20.76 3.21 10.52
C ASP A 141 20.77 2.39 9.23
N GLY A 142 19.95 2.75 8.24
CA GLY A 142 19.85 2.11 6.94
C GLY A 142 18.86 0.95 6.86
N ARG A 143 18.27 0.49 7.97
CA ARG A 143 17.22 -0.53 7.93
C ARG A 143 15.93 0.03 7.31
N VAL A 144 15.24 -0.80 6.54
CA VAL A 144 13.90 -0.53 6.05
C VAL A 144 12.94 -1.52 6.69
N LEU A 145 11.99 -1.03 7.47
CA LEU A 145 10.92 -1.84 8.08
C LEU A 145 9.60 -1.61 7.36
N THR A 146 8.86 -2.68 7.11
CA THR A 146 7.49 -2.61 6.57
C THR A 146 6.51 -2.61 7.72
N PHE A 147 5.67 -1.57 7.83
CA PHE A 147 4.60 -1.44 8.83
C PHE A 147 3.25 -1.62 8.14
N THR A 148 2.40 -2.54 8.62
CA THR A 148 1.10 -2.88 8.03
C THR A 148 0.08 -3.37 9.07
N ASP A 149 -1.25 -3.12 8.94
CA ASP A 149 -1.88 -2.08 8.16
C ASP A 149 -1.82 -0.76 8.92
N CYS A 150 -1.68 0.34 8.21
CA CYS A 150 -1.53 1.65 8.85
C CYS A 150 -2.53 2.71 8.33
N ALA A 151 -3.38 2.40 7.31
CA ALA A 151 -4.26 3.41 6.71
C ALA A 151 -5.63 2.92 6.22
N VAL A 152 -5.95 1.62 6.23
CA VAL A 152 -7.15 1.09 5.55
C VAL A 152 -8.11 0.34 6.47
N VAL A 153 -7.68 -0.76 7.12
CA VAL A 153 -8.56 -1.65 7.87
C VAL A 153 -8.54 -1.31 9.35
N ALA A 154 -9.68 -0.78 9.86
CA ALA A 154 -9.74 -0.28 11.23
C ALA A 154 -9.54 -1.39 12.28
N ASP A 155 -10.29 -2.49 12.16
CA ASP A 155 -10.21 -3.65 13.06
C ASP A 155 -10.30 -4.94 12.23
N PRO A 156 -9.16 -5.49 11.76
CA PRO A 156 -9.13 -6.68 10.94
C PRO A 156 -9.51 -7.93 11.74
N THR A 157 -10.23 -8.87 11.09
CA THR A 157 -10.37 -10.24 11.61
C THR A 157 -9.02 -10.96 11.59
N PRO A 158 -8.86 -12.10 12.31
CA PRO A 158 -7.62 -12.89 12.22
C PRO A 158 -7.25 -13.28 10.79
N GLU A 159 -8.23 -13.67 9.97
CA GLU A 159 -8.04 -14.06 8.57
C GLU A 159 -7.60 -12.87 7.70
N GLN A 160 -8.23 -11.71 7.92
CA GLN A 160 -7.82 -10.47 7.26
C GLN A 160 -6.39 -10.08 7.65
N LEU A 161 -6.05 -10.19 8.94
CA LEU A 161 -4.71 -9.86 9.43
C LEU A 161 -3.65 -10.78 8.82
N ALA A 162 -3.92 -12.08 8.63
CA ALA A 162 -3.04 -13.01 7.92
C ALA A 162 -2.86 -12.61 6.45
N ARG A 163 -3.94 -12.21 5.75
CA ARG A 163 -3.86 -11.76 4.35
C ARG A 163 -3.15 -10.42 4.19
N ILE A 164 -3.35 -9.50 5.14
CA ILE A 164 -2.60 -8.23 5.22
C ILE A 164 -1.09 -8.51 5.33
N ALA A 165 -0.73 -9.45 6.20
CA ALA A 165 0.66 -9.87 6.37
C ALA A 165 1.25 -10.49 5.09
N LEU A 166 0.49 -11.32 4.36
CA LEU A 166 0.91 -11.91 3.11
C LEU A 166 1.17 -10.84 2.05
N ALA A 167 0.22 -9.94 1.83
CA ALA A 167 0.37 -8.85 0.88
C ALA A 167 1.60 -7.98 1.19
N ALA A 168 1.85 -7.69 2.48
CA ALA A 168 3.02 -6.93 2.90
C ALA A 168 4.34 -7.68 2.68
N ALA A 169 4.36 -8.99 2.89
CA ALA A 169 5.52 -9.84 2.65
C ALA A 169 5.86 -9.91 1.14
N GLU A 170 4.86 -10.11 0.28
CA GLU A 170 5.02 -10.10 -1.17
C GLU A 170 5.53 -8.76 -1.69
N ASP A 171 4.92 -7.65 -1.25
CA ASP A 171 5.35 -6.32 -1.68
C ASP A 171 6.73 -5.96 -1.13
N ARG A 172 7.11 -6.46 0.06
CA ARG A 172 8.47 -6.30 0.54
C ARG A 172 9.50 -6.97 -0.38
N CYS A 173 9.25 -8.20 -0.82
CA CYS A 173 10.12 -8.86 -1.80
C CYS A 173 10.27 -8.02 -3.08
N ARG A 174 9.17 -7.41 -3.56
CA ARG A 174 9.17 -6.59 -4.78
C ARG A 174 9.88 -5.25 -4.60
N LEU A 175 9.69 -4.58 -3.47
CA LEU A 175 10.14 -3.20 -3.26
C LEU A 175 11.48 -3.09 -2.57
N VAL A 176 11.74 -3.92 -1.57
CA VAL A 176 13.01 -3.92 -0.82
C VAL A 176 13.98 -4.96 -1.36
N GLY A 177 13.46 -6.12 -1.81
CA GLY A 177 14.25 -7.17 -2.44
C GLY A 177 14.91 -8.14 -1.46
N ASP A 178 14.55 -8.09 -0.18
CA ASP A 178 15.02 -9.02 0.84
C ASP A 178 13.92 -10.01 1.27
N ALA A 179 14.32 -11.08 1.94
CA ALA A 179 13.40 -12.08 2.46
C ALA A 179 12.56 -11.50 3.62
N PRO A 180 11.22 -11.59 3.57
CA PRO A 180 10.35 -11.12 4.63
C PRO A 180 10.50 -11.98 5.89
N ARG A 181 10.54 -11.33 7.05
CA ARG A 181 10.47 -11.90 8.39
C ARG A 181 9.34 -11.20 9.13
N VAL A 182 8.22 -11.90 9.24
CA VAL A 182 6.94 -11.32 9.65
C VAL A 182 6.72 -11.48 11.15
N ALA A 183 6.55 -10.38 11.87
CA ALA A 183 6.17 -10.37 13.27
C ALA A 183 4.74 -9.85 13.43
N PHE A 184 3.85 -10.68 13.98
CA PHE A 184 2.52 -10.27 14.39
C PHE A 184 2.59 -9.66 15.80
N LEU A 185 2.31 -8.35 15.87
CA LEU A 185 2.56 -7.57 17.06
C LEU A 185 1.37 -7.58 18.04
N SER A 186 1.72 -7.57 19.33
CA SER A 186 0.79 -7.50 20.44
C SER A 186 1.47 -6.86 21.66
N TYR A 187 0.71 -6.49 22.67
CA TYR A 187 1.25 -6.19 24.00
C TYR A 187 1.67 -7.45 24.78
N SER A 188 1.45 -8.65 24.23
CA SER A 188 1.86 -9.95 24.76
C SER A 188 3.00 -10.56 23.94
N THR A 189 3.84 -11.39 24.57
CA THR A 189 4.82 -12.24 23.91
C THR A 189 4.63 -13.67 24.44
N ARG A 190 4.26 -14.61 23.56
CA ARG A 190 4.13 -16.04 23.85
C ARG A 190 3.41 -16.35 25.17
N GLY A 191 2.26 -15.75 25.39
CA GLY A 191 1.44 -16.01 26.55
C GLY A 191 1.77 -15.16 27.79
N SER A 192 2.59 -14.12 27.67
CA SER A 192 2.87 -13.22 28.79
C SER A 192 1.64 -12.44 29.27
N ALA A 193 0.62 -12.30 28.41
CA ALA A 193 -0.69 -11.73 28.70
C ALA A 193 -1.78 -12.45 27.90
N GLY A 194 -3.04 -12.13 28.17
CA GLY A 194 -4.22 -12.68 27.50
C GLY A 194 -5.26 -11.62 27.16
N GLY A 195 -6.28 -12.02 26.42
CA GLY A 195 -7.42 -11.20 26.05
C GLY A 195 -7.74 -11.24 24.57
N PRO A 196 -8.91 -10.69 24.15
CA PRO A 196 -9.41 -10.84 22.78
C PRO A 196 -8.43 -10.37 21.69
N SER A 197 -7.71 -9.26 21.93
CA SER A 197 -6.71 -8.74 20.99
C SER A 197 -5.50 -9.67 20.85
N VAL A 198 -5.06 -10.30 21.96
CA VAL A 198 -3.96 -11.29 21.94
C VAL A 198 -4.39 -12.54 21.19
N ASP A 199 -5.60 -13.04 21.47
CA ASP A 199 -6.14 -14.25 20.84
C ASP A 199 -6.33 -14.03 19.32
N LYS A 200 -6.81 -12.84 18.90
CA LYS A 200 -6.88 -12.43 17.49
C LYS A 200 -5.51 -12.57 16.81
N VAL A 201 -4.47 -12.05 17.41
CA VAL A 201 -3.10 -12.07 16.85
C VAL A 201 -2.55 -13.49 16.77
N ARG A 202 -2.80 -14.35 17.76
CA ARG A 202 -2.40 -15.76 17.73
C ARG A 202 -3.06 -16.51 16.59
N VAL A 203 -4.39 -16.39 16.47
CA VAL A 203 -5.14 -17.03 15.38
C VAL A 203 -4.64 -16.53 14.03
N ALA A 204 -4.40 -15.22 13.87
CA ALA A 204 -3.83 -14.66 12.65
C ALA A 204 -2.45 -15.22 12.30
N THR A 205 -1.59 -15.40 13.30
CA THR A 205 -0.25 -15.98 13.10
C THR A 205 -0.33 -17.41 12.58
N GLU A 206 -1.19 -18.26 13.15
CA GLU A 206 -1.38 -19.64 12.70
C GLU A 206 -2.03 -19.70 11.30
N ALA A 207 -3.01 -18.83 11.03
CA ALA A 207 -3.59 -18.70 9.70
C ALA A 207 -2.54 -18.30 8.65
N PHE A 208 -1.65 -17.35 8.97
CA PHE A 208 -0.57 -16.96 8.09
C PHE A 208 0.44 -18.08 7.83
N ARG A 209 0.85 -18.82 8.87
CA ARG A 209 1.76 -19.99 8.71
C ARG A 209 1.17 -21.07 7.82
N THR A 210 -0.15 -21.25 7.84
CA THR A 210 -0.85 -22.15 6.93
C THR A 210 -0.90 -21.61 5.51
N LEU A 211 -1.10 -20.29 5.35
CA LEU A 211 -1.24 -19.62 4.07
C LEU A 211 0.09 -19.47 3.32
N ALA A 212 1.19 -19.24 4.05
CA ALA A 212 2.52 -18.97 3.50
C ALA A 212 3.62 -19.70 4.31
N PRO A 213 3.66 -21.04 4.27
CA PRO A 213 4.55 -21.84 5.10
C PRO A 213 6.06 -21.61 4.82
N GLU A 214 6.39 -21.05 3.66
CA GLU A 214 7.76 -20.72 3.26
C GLU A 214 8.25 -19.39 3.84
N ILE A 215 7.37 -18.55 4.37
CA ILE A 215 7.72 -17.24 4.92
C ILE A 215 7.90 -17.35 6.43
N LEU A 216 9.07 -16.93 6.94
CA LEU A 216 9.33 -16.92 8.38
C LEU A 216 8.38 -15.95 9.08
N ALA A 217 7.59 -16.47 10.02
CA ALA A 217 6.62 -15.67 10.78
C ALA A 217 6.54 -16.14 12.24
N ASP A 218 6.35 -15.20 13.14
CA ASP A 218 6.05 -15.46 14.54
C ASP A 218 5.08 -14.42 15.14
N GLY A 219 4.40 -14.80 16.19
CA GLY A 219 3.42 -14.01 16.96
C GLY A 219 2.69 -14.91 17.98
N GLU A 220 2.13 -14.32 19.00
CA GLU A 220 2.15 -12.86 19.22
C GLU A 220 3.49 -12.44 19.82
N LEU A 221 4.01 -11.32 19.37
CA LEU A 221 5.26 -10.73 19.87
C LEU A 221 5.08 -9.26 20.28
N GLN A 222 5.71 -8.86 21.36
CA GLN A 222 5.92 -7.44 21.64
C GLN A 222 6.94 -6.85 20.67
N GLY A 223 6.89 -5.55 20.42
CA GLY A 223 7.80 -4.87 19.50
C GLY A 223 9.28 -5.02 19.86
N ASP A 224 9.63 -5.06 21.16
CA ASP A 224 11.00 -5.31 21.63
C ASP A 224 11.49 -6.72 21.31
N ALA A 225 10.63 -7.73 21.49
CA ALA A 225 10.96 -9.12 21.12
C ALA A 225 11.05 -9.31 19.60
N ALA A 226 10.29 -8.56 18.81
CA ALA A 226 10.36 -8.59 17.35
C ALA A 226 11.65 -7.94 16.80
N LEU A 227 12.18 -6.88 17.46
CA LEU A 227 13.21 -6.02 16.92
C LEU A 227 14.58 -6.10 17.60
N ALA A 228 14.67 -6.68 18.82
CA ALA A 228 15.91 -6.75 19.58
C ALA A 228 16.27 -8.19 19.94
N ALA A 229 17.37 -8.70 19.37
CA ALA A 229 17.81 -10.11 19.53
C ALA A 229 17.96 -10.52 21.00
N ALA A 230 18.60 -9.70 21.83
CA ALA A 230 18.80 -10.01 23.25
C ALA A 230 17.47 -10.05 24.04
N VAL A 231 16.42 -9.38 23.59
CA VAL A 231 15.08 -9.46 24.17
C VAL A 231 14.38 -10.73 23.68
N ALA A 232 14.49 -11.03 22.39
CA ALA A 232 13.91 -12.22 21.77
C ALA A 232 14.45 -13.51 22.44
N GLU A 233 15.73 -13.61 22.68
CA GLU A 233 16.35 -14.76 23.37
C GLU A 233 15.71 -15.04 24.74
N ARG A 234 15.30 -14.01 25.46
CA ARG A 234 14.67 -14.14 26.79
C ARG A 234 13.17 -14.34 26.73
N LYS A 235 12.45 -13.58 25.88
CA LYS A 235 10.98 -13.55 25.84
C LYS A 235 10.37 -14.55 24.86
N ALA A 236 11.08 -14.85 23.77
CA ALA A 236 10.62 -15.72 22.68
C ALA A 236 11.76 -16.65 22.19
N PRO A 237 12.33 -17.49 23.09
CA PRO A 237 13.41 -18.40 22.69
C PRO A 237 12.96 -19.30 21.55
N GLY A 238 13.84 -19.48 20.54
CA GLY A 238 13.54 -20.26 19.34
C GLY A 238 12.58 -19.60 18.33
N SER A 239 12.28 -18.30 18.48
CA SER A 239 11.51 -17.56 17.48
C SER A 239 12.27 -17.49 16.15
N PRO A 240 11.65 -17.85 15.01
CA PRO A 240 12.32 -17.77 13.70
C PRO A 240 12.55 -16.33 13.22
N VAL A 241 11.89 -15.34 13.84
CA VAL A 241 11.98 -13.92 13.45
C VAL A 241 12.40 -13.01 14.62
N GLY A 242 12.55 -13.57 15.81
CA GLY A 242 12.83 -12.79 17.03
C GLY A 242 14.08 -11.91 16.90
N GLY A 243 13.92 -10.62 17.14
CA GLY A 243 14.98 -9.62 17.03
C GLY A 243 15.40 -9.25 15.61
N GLN A 244 14.83 -9.88 14.58
CA GLN A 244 15.19 -9.69 13.17
C GLN A 244 13.98 -9.44 12.26
N ALA A 245 12.81 -9.18 12.82
CA ALA A 245 11.62 -8.89 12.05
C ALA A 245 11.82 -7.65 11.17
N ASN A 246 11.35 -7.74 9.93
CA ASN A 246 11.41 -6.63 8.97
C ASN A 246 10.02 -6.29 8.38
N VAL A 247 9.00 -7.11 8.67
CA VAL A 247 7.58 -6.84 8.42
C VAL A 247 6.86 -6.89 9.78
N LEU A 248 6.29 -5.75 10.18
CA LEU A 248 5.59 -5.58 11.44
C LEU A 248 4.10 -5.45 11.17
N VAL A 249 3.33 -6.44 11.61
CA VAL A 249 1.87 -6.52 11.44
C VAL A 249 1.20 -6.04 12.72
N PHE A 250 0.48 -4.95 12.65
CA PHE A 250 -0.19 -4.33 13.79
C PHE A 250 -1.60 -4.93 13.98
N PRO A 251 -2.06 -5.08 15.23
CA PRO A 251 -3.34 -5.74 15.52
C PRO A 251 -4.57 -4.97 15.02
N ASP A 252 -4.44 -3.66 14.87
CA ASP A 252 -5.49 -2.75 14.44
C ASP A 252 -4.88 -1.46 13.85
N LEU A 253 -5.75 -0.63 13.28
CA LEU A 253 -5.35 0.61 12.61
C LEU A 253 -4.77 1.64 13.57
N ASP A 254 -5.29 1.74 14.79
CA ASP A 254 -4.79 2.71 15.77
C ASP A 254 -3.33 2.42 16.11
N ALA A 255 -3.01 1.14 16.39
CA ALA A 255 -1.65 0.71 16.68
C ALA A 255 -0.71 1.01 15.51
N GLY A 256 -1.07 0.64 14.27
CA GLY A 256 -0.25 0.85 13.09
C GLY A 256 -0.07 2.32 12.73
N ASN A 257 -1.18 3.09 12.72
CA ASN A 257 -1.19 4.50 12.36
C ASN A 257 -0.41 5.37 13.36
N ILE A 258 -0.58 5.12 14.66
CA ILE A 258 0.16 5.82 15.70
C ILE A 258 1.65 5.47 15.64
N ALA A 259 1.98 4.17 15.52
CA ALA A 259 3.35 3.69 15.54
C ALA A 259 4.18 4.29 14.40
N TYR A 260 3.71 4.27 13.14
CA TYR A 260 4.53 4.78 12.04
C TYR A 260 4.82 6.28 12.19
N LYS A 261 3.83 7.06 12.66
CA LYS A 261 4.01 8.49 12.89
C LYS A 261 5.01 8.78 14.03
N LEU A 262 4.91 8.02 15.12
CA LEU A 262 5.87 8.18 16.21
C LEU A 262 7.30 7.85 15.76
N VAL A 263 7.47 6.78 14.99
CA VAL A 263 8.79 6.41 14.44
C VAL A 263 9.29 7.48 13.46
N GLN A 264 8.42 7.99 12.59
CA GLN A 264 8.77 9.07 11.65
C GLN A 264 9.25 10.33 12.38
N TYR A 265 8.47 10.83 13.34
CA TYR A 265 8.75 12.12 13.97
C TYR A 265 9.76 12.05 15.12
N LEU A 266 9.82 10.95 15.87
CA LEU A 266 10.70 10.80 17.02
C LEU A 266 12.03 10.12 16.70
N ALA A 267 12.02 9.15 15.78
CA ALA A 267 13.23 8.42 15.38
C ALA A 267 13.86 8.92 14.08
N GLY A 268 13.28 9.94 13.44
CA GLY A 268 13.80 10.52 12.21
C GLY A 268 13.74 9.57 11.01
N ALA A 269 12.84 8.60 11.02
CA ALA A 269 12.64 7.71 9.90
C ALA A 269 11.94 8.43 8.73
N SER A 270 12.35 8.12 7.51
CA SER A 270 11.57 8.47 6.31
C SER A 270 10.44 7.46 6.12
N ALA A 271 9.20 7.92 6.01
CA ALA A 271 8.02 7.09 5.81
C ALA A 271 7.58 7.13 4.36
N ALA A 272 7.86 6.09 3.58
CA ALA A 272 7.40 5.96 2.20
C ALA A 272 6.05 5.20 2.16
N GLY A 273 5.00 5.85 1.70
CA GLY A 273 3.63 5.30 1.68
C GLY A 273 2.55 6.37 1.87
N PRO A 274 1.27 5.98 2.09
CA PRO A 274 0.83 4.57 2.13
C PRO A 274 0.90 3.90 0.77
N LEU A 275 1.28 2.65 0.71
CA LEU A 275 1.16 1.82 -0.47
C LEU A 275 -0.03 0.87 -0.30
N PHE A 276 -0.99 0.90 -1.22
CA PHE A 276 -2.09 -0.06 -1.19
C PHE A 276 -1.63 -1.44 -1.63
N GLN A 277 -2.15 -2.45 -0.95
CA GLN A 277 -1.82 -3.86 -1.12
C GLN A 277 -3.07 -4.68 -1.40
N GLY A 278 -2.94 -5.78 -2.15
CA GLY A 278 -4.04 -6.68 -2.44
C GLY A 278 -4.95 -6.26 -3.60
N LEU A 279 -4.65 -5.20 -4.35
CA LEU A 279 -5.36 -4.83 -5.58
C LEU A 279 -4.92 -5.68 -6.77
N LEU A 280 -5.84 -5.95 -7.70
CA LEU A 280 -5.56 -6.66 -8.96
C LEU A 280 -4.53 -5.90 -9.82
N ARG A 281 -4.54 -4.58 -9.79
CA ARG A 281 -3.57 -3.69 -10.43
C ARG A 281 -3.21 -2.56 -9.48
N PRO A 282 -1.96 -2.03 -9.53
CA PRO A 282 -1.49 -1.05 -8.56
C PRO A 282 -2.24 0.29 -8.64
N MET A 283 -2.71 0.73 -7.50
CA MET A 283 -3.14 2.10 -7.24
C MET A 283 -2.81 2.44 -5.79
N SER A 284 -2.44 3.67 -5.50
CA SER A 284 -2.17 4.06 -4.12
C SER A 284 -2.69 5.45 -3.78
N ASP A 285 -2.78 5.67 -2.46
CA ASP A 285 -3.22 6.92 -1.85
C ASP A 285 -2.02 7.83 -1.52
N LEU A 286 -2.30 9.08 -1.33
CA LEU A 286 -1.37 10.08 -0.82
C LEU A 286 -1.92 10.68 0.48
N SER A 287 -1.03 11.09 1.36
CA SER A 287 -1.43 12.05 2.40
C SER A 287 -1.76 13.39 1.74
N ARG A 288 -2.80 14.08 2.21
CA ARG A 288 -3.08 15.47 1.79
C ARG A 288 -1.94 16.43 2.12
N GLY A 289 -1.08 16.07 3.06
CA GLY A 289 0.16 16.78 3.38
C GLY A 289 1.39 16.30 2.60
N ALA A 290 1.25 15.41 1.61
CA ALA A 290 2.37 14.88 0.85
C ALA A 290 3.13 15.99 0.12
N SER A 291 4.45 15.94 0.19
CA SER A 291 5.36 16.76 -0.60
C SER A 291 5.47 16.26 -2.06
N VAL A 292 6.09 17.04 -2.92
CA VAL A 292 6.41 16.61 -4.29
C VAL A 292 7.29 15.34 -4.27
N ASP A 293 8.25 15.26 -3.36
CA ASP A 293 9.11 14.08 -3.22
C ASP A 293 8.36 12.84 -2.73
N ASP A 294 7.36 13.00 -1.87
CA ASP A 294 6.49 11.89 -1.45
C ASP A 294 5.67 11.36 -2.64
N ILE A 295 5.10 12.26 -3.46
CA ILE A 295 4.34 11.89 -4.66
C ILE A 295 5.24 11.09 -5.62
N ILE A 296 6.47 11.56 -5.88
CA ILE A 296 7.44 10.88 -6.74
C ILE A 296 7.78 9.49 -6.16
N THR A 297 7.99 9.39 -4.85
CA THR A 297 8.33 8.14 -4.19
C THR A 297 7.19 7.13 -4.25
N VAL A 298 5.95 7.54 -3.94
CA VAL A 298 4.77 6.66 -4.06
C VAL A 298 4.53 6.25 -5.52
N THR A 299 4.77 7.16 -6.47
CA THR A 299 4.70 6.82 -7.91
C THR A 299 5.73 5.75 -8.29
N ALA A 300 6.96 5.85 -7.80
CA ALA A 300 7.99 4.82 -8.02
C ALA A 300 7.60 3.47 -7.37
N MET A 301 6.95 3.49 -6.20
CA MET A 301 6.48 2.27 -5.52
C MET A 301 5.39 1.56 -6.34
N VAL A 302 4.34 2.26 -6.79
CA VAL A 302 3.28 1.65 -7.61
C VAL A 302 3.79 1.18 -8.96
N ALA A 303 4.79 1.88 -9.54
CA ALA A 303 5.45 1.44 -10.76
C ALA A 303 6.22 0.12 -10.56
N ALA A 304 6.85 -0.05 -9.40
CA ALA A 304 7.54 -1.29 -9.02
C ALA A 304 6.55 -2.45 -8.78
N GLN A 305 5.39 -2.20 -8.17
CA GLN A 305 4.32 -3.21 -8.07
C GLN A 305 3.81 -3.65 -9.46
N ALA A 306 3.65 -2.71 -10.41
CA ALA A 306 3.16 -3.00 -11.76
C ALA A 306 4.09 -3.93 -12.56
N THR A 307 5.38 -3.99 -12.23
CA THR A 307 6.37 -4.82 -12.93
C THR A 307 6.14 -6.32 -12.70
N ALA A 308 5.54 -6.69 -11.57
CA ALA A 308 5.29 -8.09 -11.20
C ALA A 308 4.00 -8.67 -11.80
N ALA A 309 3.06 -7.82 -12.24
CA ALA A 309 1.75 -8.27 -12.75
C ALA A 309 1.76 -8.67 -14.25
N GLY A 310 2.88 -8.55 -14.94
CA GLY A 310 3.00 -8.75 -16.40
C GLY A 310 4.06 -9.77 -16.83
N SER A 311 4.62 -10.56 -15.90
CA SER A 311 5.62 -11.61 -16.22
C SER A 311 5.05 -12.99 -16.02
#